data_f40a976f05dc30d3ab003b262ec9aa36
#
_entry.id   f40a976f05dc30d3ab003b262ec9aa36
#
_cell.length_a   1.000
_cell.length_b   1.000
_cell.length_c   1.000
_cell.angle_alpha   90.00
_cell.angle_beta   90.00
_cell.angle_gamma   90.00
#
_symmetry.space_group_name_H-M   'P 1'
#
loop_
_entity.id
_entity.type
_entity.pdbx_description
1 polymer ?
#
loop_
_entity_poly.entity_id
_entity_poly.type
_entity_poly.pdbx_seq_one_letter_code
_entity_poly.pdbx_strand_id
1 'polypeptide(L)'
;QMCIRDSVSVSDGMNVEEIQNQVEVALMAEHYYSVAKAYMLYRQKHLEDREVRDKLKFLLDYCDASNPATGSKYDANANVENKNIATLIGELPKSNFIRLNRRLLTDRLKDMYGKELSDRDLELLNHHFIYKNDETNLANYCASITMYPWLNNGTIAVGGNSTAPTNLKSFCGGFVNMVFIVSSMLSGACATPEFLMYMNYFIGLEYGQEYYKYPDKIVDLSTKQRTIDKIITDCFEQIVYSINQPTGARNFQAVFWNVAYYDKYYFESLFGNFFFPDG
;
A
#
# COMPACT_ATOMS: atom_id res chain seq x y z
N GLN A 1 50.41 10.99 33.13
CA GLN A 1 49.35 10.25 32.39
C GLN A 1 48.03 10.54 33.11
N MET A 2 47.35 11.61 32.74
CA MET A 2 45.97 11.82 33.16
C MET A 2 45.12 10.71 32.52
N CYS A 3 44.45 9.95 33.34
CA CYS A 3 43.64 8.84 32.87
C CYS A 3 42.30 9.43 32.36
N ILE A 4 42.01 9.29 31.10
CA ILE A 4 40.72 9.70 30.48
C ILE A 4 39.53 9.23 31.33
N ARG A 5 39.69 8.13 32.06
CA ARG A 5 38.76 7.58 33.03
C ARG A 5 38.32 8.60 34.10
N ASP A 6 39.17 9.53 34.48
CA ASP A 6 38.87 10.52 35.52
C ASP A 6 38.17 11.76 34.97
N SER A 7 38.16 11.90 33.63
CA SER A 7 37.50 13.01 32.92
C SER A 7 36.07 12.68 32.48
N VAL A 8 35.63 11.43 32.63
CA VAL A 8 34.30 10.98 32.26
C VAL A 8 33.45 10.77 33.52
N SER A 9 32.48 11.64 33.73
CA SER A 9 31.55 11.55 34.86
C SER A 9 30.39 10.61 34.47
N VAL A 10 30.38 9.40 35.02
CA VAL A 10 29.29 8.47 34.83
C VAL A 10 28.36 8.53 36.06
N SER A 11 27.11 8.91 35.86
CA SER A 11 26.06 8.86 36.89
C SER A 11 25.17 7.64 36.70
N ASP A 12 24.55 7.15 37.78
CA ASP A 12 23.57 6.09 37.71
C ASP A 12 22.41 6.52 36.79
N GLY A 13 22.07 5.63 35.84
CA GLY A 13 20.98 5.86 34.87
C GLY A 13 21.45 6.41 33.50
N MET A 14 22.73 6.73 33.31
CA MET A 14 23.23 7.08 31.98
C MET A 14 23.18 5.92 31.01
N ASN A 15 22.68 6.19 29.81
CA ASN A 15 22.72 5.19 28.74
C ASN A 15 24.12 5.12 28.07
N VAL A 16 24.36 4.05 27.32
CA VAL A 16 25.66 3.79 26.67
C VAL A 16 26.05 4.91 25.71
N GLU A 17 25.10 5.50 25.01
CA GLU A 17 25.37 6.59 24.05
C GLU A 17 25.82 7.88 24.76
N GLU A 18 25.25 8.20 25.92
CA GLU A 18 25.64 9.34 26.72
C GLU A 18 27.08 9.17 27.26
N ILE A 19 27.41 7.95 27.70
CA ILE A 19 28.79 7.64 28.15
C ILE A 19 29.75 7.79 26.97
N GLN A 20 29.42 7.29 25.82
CA GLN A 20 30.25 7.41 24.61
C GLN A 20 30.44 8.86 24.16
N ASN A 21 29.39 9.70 24.25
CA ASN A 21 29.49 11.12 23.96
C ASN A 21 30.47 11.83 24.92
N GLN A 22 30.44 11.49 26.20
CA GLN A 22 31.39 12.06 27.18
C GLN A 22 32.84 11.65 26.88
N VAL A 23 33.07 10.40 26.46
CA VAL A 23 34.38 9.94 26.03
C VAL A 23 34.91 10.76 24.84
N GLU A 24 34.05 11.02 23.84
CA GLU A 24 34.41 11.86 22.70
C GLU A 24 34.79 13.28 23.12
N VAL A 25 33.96 13.89 23.97
CA VAL A 25 34.22 15.23 24.49
C VAL A 25 35.54 15.30 25.31
N ALA A 26 35.78 14.30 26.17
CA ALA A 26 37.00 14.22 26.95
C ALA A 26 38.24 14.06 26.06
N LEU A 27 38.19 13.21 25.05
CA LEU A 27 39.28 13.04 24.08
C LEU A 27 39.59 14.34 23.31
N MET A 28 38.55 15.08 22.92
CA MET A 28 38.71 16.37 22.25
C MET A 28 39.26 17.45 23.18
N ALA A 29 38.76 17.52 24.41
CA ALA A 29 39.23 18.49 25.41
C ALA A 29 40.71 18.33 25.76
N GLU A 30 41.20 17.09 25.80
CA GLU A 30 42.59 16.73 26.03
C GLU A 30 43.45 16.78 24.75
N HIS A 31 42.92 17.30 23.65
CA HIS A 31 43.61 17.46 22.37
C HIS A 31 44.04 16.16 21.67
N TYR A 32 43.44 15.01 22.03
CA TYR A 32 43.72 13.71 21.39
C TYR A 32 42.87 13.52 20.10
N TYR A 33 42.94 14.46 19.18
CA TYR A 33 42.07 14.52 18.00
C TYR A 33 42.13 13.29 17.12
N SER A 34 43.30 12.69 16.94
CA SER A 34 43.43 11.45 16.12
C SER A 34 42.75 10.26 16.77
N VAL A 35 42.84 10.17 18.12
CA VAL A 35 42.19 9.13 18.90
C VAL A 35 40.66 9.35 18.92
N ALA A 36 40.22 10.59 19.12
CA ALA A 36 38.79 10.95 19.06
C ALA A 36 38.19 10.59 17.72
N LYS A 37 38.87 10.92 16.62
CA LYS A 37 38.42 10.54 15.26
C LYS A 37 38.35 9.04 15.09
N ALA A 38 39.35 8.28 15.52
CA ALA A 38 39.36 6.83 15.44
C ALA A 38 38.19 6.21 16.26
N TYR A 39 37.94 6.77 17.45
CA TYR A 39 36.84 6.33 18.32
C TYR A 39 35.46 6.62 17.72
N MET A 40 35.26 7.82 17.13
CA MET A 40 33.99 8.13 16.43
C MET A 40 33.74 7.21 15.25
N LEU A 41 34.76 6.91 14.43
CA LEU A 41 34.65 5.97 13.31
C LEU A 41 34.36 4.54 13.78
N TYR A 42 34.99 4.12 14.88
CA TYR A 42 34.73 2.86 15.53
C TYR A 42 33.27 2.77 16.02
N ARG A 43 32.79 3.82 16.68
CA ARG A 43 31.38 3.93 17.12
C ARG A 43 30.40 3.82 15.95
N GLN A 44 30.67 4.58 14.88
CA GLN A 44 29.84 4.56 13.67
C GLN A 44 29.77 3.16 13.07
N LYS A 45 30.91 2.48 12.93
CA LYS A 45 30.96 1.11 12.44
C LYS A 45 30.16 0.14 13.32
N HIS A 46 30.29 0.25 14.64
CA HIS A 46 29.53 -0.60 15.55
C HIS A 46 28.03 -0.30 15.55
N LEU A 47 27.62 0.93 15.27
CA LEU A 47 26.22 1.28 15.06
C LEU A 47 25.68 0.59 13.81
N GLU A 48 26.42 0.67 12.70
CA GLU A 48 26.08 0.00 11.43
C GLU A 48 25.98 -1.53 11.60
N ASP A 49 26.95 -2.13 12.32
CA ASP A 49 26.95 -3.57 12.63
C ASP A 49 25.76 -3.98 13.50
N ARG A 50 25.30 -3.12 14.41
CA ARG A 50 24.08 -3.33 15.20
C ARG A 50 22.84 -3.27 14.34
N GLU A 51 22.71 -2.26 13.48
CA GLU A 51 21.60 -2.13 12.56
C GLU A 51 21.48 -3.34 11.61
N VAL A 52 22.61 -3.84 11.11
CA VAL A 52 22.63 -5.07 10.27
C VAL A 52 22.17 -6.28 11.08
N ARG A 53 22.63 -6.41 12.33
CA ARG A 53 22.24 -7.50 13.22
C ARG A 53 20.75 -7.47 13.56
N ASP A 54 20.20 -6.29 13.81
CA ASP A 54 18.78 -6.12 14.11
C ASP A 54 17.92 -6.44 12.89
N LYS A 55 18.35 -6.04 11.69
CA LYS A 55 17.71 -6.43 10.44
C LYS A 55 17.79 -7.93 10.18
N LEU A 56 18.93 -8.56 10.46
CA LEU A 56 19.09 -10.00 10.34
C LEU A 56 18.18 -10.76 11.33
N LYS A 57 18.10 -10.28 12.57
CA LYS A 57 17.17 -10.84 13.56
C LYS A 57 15.73 -10.72 13.09
N PHE A 58 15.33 -9.55 12.58
CA PHE A 58 14.01 -9.35 12.01
C PHE A 58 13.73 -10.33 10.86
N LEU A 59 14.70 -10.53 9.97
CA LEU A 59 14.63 -11.49 8.87
C LEU A 59 14.38 -12.91 9.35
N LEU A 60 15.17 -13.37 10.33
CA LEU A 60 15.04 -14.71 10.90
C LEU A 60 13.70 -14.88 11.61
N ASP A 61 13.33 -13.92 12.44
CA ASP A 61 12.05 -13.90 13.14
C ASP A 61 10.87 -13.92 12.16
N TYR A 62 10.99 -13.21 11.02
CA TYR A 62 9.99 -13.22 9.95
C TYR A 62 9.88 -14.58 9.27
N CYS A 63 11.02 -15.22 8.95
CA CYS A 63 11.04 -16.54 8.32
C CYS A 63 10.48 -17.64 9.26
N ASP A 64 10.77 -17.53 10.56
CA ASP A 64 10.39 -18.53 11.57
C ASP A 64 8.99 -18.28 12.16
N ALA A 65 8.37 -17.13 11.88
CA ALA A 65 7.05 -16.82 12.42
C ALA A 65 6.00 -17.83 11.95
N SER A 66 5.34 -18.45 12.90
CA SER A 66 4.44 -19.59 12.67
C SER A 66 2.96 -19.20 12.59
N ASN A 67 2.62 -17.91 12.51
CA ASN A 67 1.22 -17.51 12.47
C ASN A 67 0.67 -17.50 11.04
N PRO A 68 -0.11 -18.51 10.64
CA PRO A 68 -0.67 -18.59 9.30
C PRO A 68 -1.79 -17.57 9.05
N ALA A 69 -2.41 -17.03 10.11
CA ALA A 69 -3.56 -16.12 9.98
C ALA A 69 -3.13 -14.67 9.68
N THR A 70 -1.92 -14.28 10.09
CA THR A 70 -1.41 -12.92 9.92
C THR A 70 -0.15 -12.84 9.04
N GLY A 71 0.29 -13.98 8.50
CA GLY A 71 1.50 -14.08 7.68
C GLY A 71 2.78 -13.82 8.45
N SER A 72 2.78 -12.89 9.39
CA SER A 72 3.93 -12.53 10.21
C SER A 72 3.48 -11.90 11.52
N LYS A 73 4.24 -12.12 12.57
CA LYS A 73 4.10 -11.40 13.85
C LYS A 73 4.37 -9.89 13.71
N TYR A 74 5.03 -9.47 12.65
CA TYR A 74 5.41 -8.09 12.36
C TYR A 74 4.56 -7.43 11.29
N ASP A 75 3.78 -8.19 10.53
CA ASP A 75 2.86 -7.70 9.53
C ASP A 75 1.43 -7.94 9.97
N ALA A 76 0.77 -6.87 10.40
CA ALA A 76 -0.63 -6.89 10.80
C ALA A 76 -1.59 -6.86 9.60
N ASN A 77 -1.07 -6.85 8.35
CA ASN A 77 -1.89 -6.82 7.16
C ASN A 77 -2.56 -8.18 6.94
N ALA A 78 -3.87 -8.24 7.16
CA ALA A 78 -4.68 -9.46 7.00
C ALA A 78 -4.72 -10.01 5.56
N ASN A 79 -4.26 -9.23 4.58
CA ASN A 79 -4.19 -9.67 3.18
C ASN A 79 -2.91 -10.42 2.84
N VAL A 80 -1.98 -10.52 3.76
CA VAL A 80 -0.75 -11.31 3.59
C VAL A 80 -0.99 -12.69 4.18
N GLU A 81 -1.51 -13.59 3.39
CA GLU A 81 -1.79 -14.97 3.83
C GLU A 81 -0.51 -15.82 3.91
N ASN A 82 0.45 -15.54 3.06
CA ASN A 82 1.68 -16.32 2.97
C ASN A 82 2.92 -15.42 3.03
N LYS A 83 3.89 -15.87 3.79
CA LYS A 83 5.22 -15.27 3.78
C LYS A 83 5.87 -15.51 2.43
N ASN A 84 6.39 -14.45 1.86
CA ASN A 84 7.16 -14.54 0.63
C ASN A 84 8.26 -13.47 0.60
N ILE A 85 9.24 -13.68 -0.26
CA ILE A 85 10.41 -12.79 -0.38
C ILE A 85 10.00 -11.36 -0.75
N ALA A 86 8.98 -11.19 -1.59
CA ALA A 86 8.56 -9.84 -2.00
C ALA A 86 7.93 -9.05 -0.84
N THR A 87 7.13 -9.70 0.00
CA THR A 87 6.59 -9.08 1.22
C THR A 87 7.74 -8.70 2.17
N LEU A 88 8.69 -9.60 2.38
CA LEU A 88 9.85 -9.34 3.22
C LEU A 88 10.69 -8.16 2.71
N ILE A 89 10.97 -8.11 1.40
CA ILE A 89 11.67 -6.98 0.78
C ILE A 89 10.89 -5.67 0.97
N GLY A 90 9.56 -5.73 0.94
CA GLY A 90 8.69 -4.59 1.22
C GLY A 90 8.76 -4.08 2.66
N GLU A 91 9.00 -4.97 3.63
CA GLU A 91 9.09 -4.60 5.05
C GLU A 91 10.44 -3.94 5.43
N LEU A 92 11.54 -4.43 4.87
CA LEU A 92 12.90 -3.98 5.22
C LEU A 92 13.14 -2.46 5.07
N PRO A 93 12.67 -1.77 4.00
CA PRO A 93 12.96 -0.35 3.80
C PRO A 93 11.95 0.59 4.50
N LYS A 94 10.92 0.10 5.19
CA LYS A 94 9.85 0.94 5.77
C LYS A 94 10.36 2.09 6.62
N SER A 95 11.34 1.85 7.49
CA SER A 95 11.94 2.90 8.31
C SER A 95 12.61 4.02 7.49
N ASN A 96 13.21 3.66 6.36
CA ASN A 96 13.78 4.62 5.44
C ASN A 96 12.69 5.43 4.71
N PHE A 97 11.60 4.77 4.29
CA PHE A 97 10.46 5.45 3.67
C PHE A 97 9.79 6.43 4.64
N ILE A 98 9.63 6.08 5.92
CA ILE A 98 9.13 7.01 6.94
C ILE A 98 10.01 8.26 7.01
N ARG A 99 11.33 8.10 7.09
CA ARG A 99 12.26 9.26 7.13
C ARG A 99 12.17 10.13 5.87
N LEU A 100 12.12 9.50 4.69
CA LEU A 100 11.97 10.21 3.41
C LEU A 100 10.64 10.92 3.32
N ASN A 101 9.55 10.27 3.73
CA ASN A 101 8.21 10.84 3.72
C ASN A 101 8.11 12.07 4.64
N ARG A 102 8.64 11.97 5.86
CA ARG A 102 8.71 13.10 6.80
C ARG A 102 9.56 14.23 6.26
N ARG A 103 10.70 13.92 5.64
CA ARG A 103 11.54 14.95 5.01
C ARG A 103 10.80 15.65 3.87
N LEU A 104 10.19 14.89 2.97
CA LEU A 104 9.39 15.44 1.88
C LEU A 104 8.25 16.32 2.40
N LEU A 105 7.52 15.85 3.42
CA LEU A 105 6.45 16.61 4.06
C LEU A 105 6.98 17.92 4.65
N THR A 106 8.11 17.88 5.37
CA THR A 106 8.77 19.05 5.92
C THR A 106 9.08 20.09 4.86
N ASP A 107 9.76 19.66 3.80
CA ASP A 107 10.17 20.57 2.74
C ASP A 107 8.94 21.20 2.05
N ARG A 108 7.89 20.42 1.80
CA ARG A 108 6.64 20.93 1.23
C ARG A 108 5.86 21.88 2.16
N LEU A 109 5.74 21.55 3.43
CA LEU A 109 5.09 22.44 4.41
C LEU A 109 5.86 23.74 4.56
N LYS A 110 7.20 23.67 4.55
CA LYS A 110 8.06 24.85 4.63
C LYS A 110 7.90 25.77 3.41
N ASP A 111 7.80 25.18 2.20
CA ASP A 111 7.57 25.94 0.97
C ASP A 111 6.19 26.60 0.95
N MET A 112 5.16 25.95 1.52
CA MET A 112 3.78 26.43 1.49
C MET A 112 3.45 27.41 2.62
N TYR A 113 3.96 27.18 3.82
CA TYR A 113 3.54 27.87 5.04
C TYR A 113 4.66 28.54 5.83
N GLY A 114 5.91 28.40 5.37
CA GLY A 114 7.08 28.93 6.04
C GLY A 114 7.62 28.01 7.13
N LYS A 115 8.83 28.34 7.61
CA LYS A 115 9.63 27.48 8.52
C LYS A 115 8.94 27.27 9.87
N GLU A 116 8.39 28.32 10.45
CA GLU A 116 7.82 28.28 11.81
C GLU A 116 6.64 27.30 11.91
N LEU A 117 5.68 27.38 10.98
CA LEU A 117 4.53 26.47 10.96
C LEU A 117 4.97 25.03 10.64
N SER A 118 5.90 24.87 9.71
CA SER A 118 6.44 23.54 9.37
C SER A 118 7.11 22.88 10.56
N ASP A 119 7.96 23.60 11.29
CA ASP A 119 8.68 23.06 12.47
C ASP A 119 7.66 22.66 13.56
N ARG A 120 6.62 23.48 13.80
CA ARG A 120 5.55 23.17 14.76
C ARG A 120 4.77 21.92 14.36
N ASP A 121 4.37 21.79 13.10
CA ASP A 121 3.55 20.67 12.64
C ASP A 121 4.37 19.37 12.66
N LEU A 122 5.66 19.43 12.39
CA LEU A 122 6.56 18.28 12.57
C LEU A 122 6.75 17.90 14.04
N GLU A 123 6.84 18.87 14.94
CA GLU A 123 6.91 18.61 16.38
C GLU A 123 5.64 17.87 16.83
N LEU A 124 4.46 18.32 16.41
CA LEU A 124 3.19 17.65 16.70
C LEU A 124 3.16 16.21 16.16
N LEU A 125 3.68 15.99 14.95
CA LEU A 125 3.77 14.66 14.34
C LEU A 125 4.76 13.75 15.09
N ASN A 126 5.94 14.29 15.46
CA ASN A 126 6.97 13.53 16.16
C ASN A 126 6.58 13.15 17.59
N HIS A 127 5.81 13.99 18.25
CA HIS A 127 5.26 13.75 19.58
C HIS A 127 3.91 13.02 19.57
N HIS A 128 3.44 12.56 18.40
CA HIS A 128 2.19 11.83 18.23
C HIS A 128 0.91 12.59 18.65
N PHE A 129 0.92 13.92 18.65
CA PHE A 129 -0.29 14.72 18.82
C PHE A 129 -1.16 14.72 17.56
N ILE A 130 -0.53 14.58 16.39
CA ILE A 130 -1.21 14.34 15.12
C ILE A 130 -0.65 13.06 14.49
N TYR A 131 -1.48 12.43 13.67
CA TYR A 131 -1.14 11.19 13.00
C TYR A 131 -1.29 11.35 11.49
N LYS A 132 -0.25 10.95 10.76
CA LYS A 132 -0.30 10.79 9.30
C LYS A 132 -0.41 9.31 8.98
N ASN A 133 -1.46 8.92 8.27
CA ASN A 133 -1.68 7.53 7.90
C ASN A 133 -0.61 7.05 6.91
N ASP A 134 -0.11 5.85 7.12
CA ASP A 134 0.82 5.11 6.27
C ASP A 134 2.03 5.93 5.76
N GLU A 135 2.90 6.31 6.67
CA GLU A 135 4.16 6.95 6.32
C GLU A 135 5.19 6.01 5.66
N THR A 136 4.88 4.72 5.58
CA THR A 136 5.77 3.68 5.03
C THR A 136 5.81 3.68 3.52
N ASN A 137 4.90 4.42 2.87
CA ASN A 137 4.78 4.47 1.42
C ASN A 137 4.66 5.92 0.93
N LEU A 138 5.25 6.22 -0.23
CA LEU A 138 5.14 7.52 -0.90
C LEU A 138 3.96 7.59 -1.88
N ALA A 139 3.15 6.53 -1.98
CA ALA A 139 1.96 6.46 -2.82
C ALA A 139 0.70 6.92 -2.07
N ASN A 140 -0.36 7.18 -2.81
CA ASN A 140 -1.69 7.37 -2.25
C ASN A 140 -2.12 6.09 -1.51
N TYR A 141 -2.78 6.25 -0.35
CA TYR A 141 -3.20 5.09 0.43
C TYR A 141 -4.36 4.37 -0.24
N CYS A 142 -5.49 5.03 -0.39
CA CYS A 142 -6.70 4.50 -1.03
C CYS A 142 -7.22 5.49 -2.07
N ALA A 143 -7.89 4.97 -3.08
CA ALA A 143 -8.61 5.80 -4.05
C ALA A 143 -9.93 5.17 -4.47
N SER A 144 -10.92 6.02 -4.69
CA SER A 144 -12.12 5.70 -5.46
C SER A 144 -11.88 6.18 -6.89
N ILE A 145 -12.10 5.31 -7.86
CA ILE A 145 -11.85 5.59 -9.27
C ILE A 145 -13.14 5.55 -10.07
N THR A 146 -13.28 6.46 -11.03
CA THR A 146 -14.30 6.34 -12.06
C THR A 146 -13.84 5.42 -13.18
N MET A 147 -14.74 4.58 -13.65
CA MET A 147 -14.47 3.64 -14.74
C MET A 147 -14.72 4.26 -16.13
N TYR A 148 -15.37 5.41 -16.18
CA TYR A 148 -15.81 6.06 -17.42
C TYR A 148 -14.67 6.28 -18.44
N PRO A 149 -13.49 6.80 -18.09
CA PRO A 149 -12.39 6.97 -19.04
C PRO A 149 -11.92 5.65 -19.66
N TRP A 150 -11.90 4.57 -18.88
CA TRP A 150 -11.53 3.26 -19.36
C TRP A 150 -12.58 2.69 -20.33
N LEU A 151 -13.85 2.86 -20.02
CA LEU A 151 -14.96 2.40 -20.88
C LEU A 151 -15.02 3.12 -22.21
N ASN A 152 -14.55 4.39 -22.26
CA ASN A 152 -14.48 5.16 -23.50
C ASN A 152 -13.23 4.87 -24.33
N ASN A 153 -12.07 4.81 -23.68
CA ASN A 153 -10.78 4.86 -24.35
C ASN A 153 -9.99 3.54 -24.27
N GLY A 154 -10.47 2.58 -23.48
CA GLY A 154 -9.68 1.41 -23.15
C GLY A 154 -8.55 1.71 -22.18
N THR A 155 -7.54 0.86 -22.14
CA THR A 155 -6.37 0.98 -21.24
C THR A 155 -5.10 1.19 -22.06
N ILE A 156 -4.32 2.18 -21.66
CA ILE A 156 -2.94 2.36 -22.12
C ILE A 156 -2.04 1.88 -20.97
N ALA A 157 -1.35 0.77 -21.18
CA ALA A 157 -0.48 0.20 -20.16
C ALA A 157 0.87 -0.20 -20.73
N VAL A 158 1.86 -0.33 -19.86
CA VAL A 158 3.17 -0.87 -20.24
C VAL A 158 2.97 -2.32 -20.72
N GLY A 159 3.27 -2.58 -21.97
CA GLY A 159 3.10 -3.90 -22.59
C GLY A 159 1.93 -4.02 -23.57
N GLY A 160 1.16 -2.97 -23.77
CA GLY A 160 0.13 -2.93 -24.80
C GLY A 160 -1.09 -2.08 -24.43
N ASN A 161 -1.84 -1.71 -25.46
CA ASN A 161 -3.09 -1.00 -25.33
C ASN A 161 -4.24 -2.01 -25.46
N SER A 162 -5.26 -1.91 -24.64
CA SER A 162 -6.53 -2.61 -24.81
C SER A 162 -7.61 -1.63 -25.25
N THR A 163 -8.47 -2.05 -26.17
CA THR A 163 -9.64 -1.27 -26.56
C THR A 163 -10.67 -1.26 -25.44
N ALA A 164 -11.61 -0.30 -25.53
CA ALA A 164 -12.79 -0.27 -24.67
C ALA A 164 -13.56 -1.60 -24.74
N PRO A 165 -14.14 -2.08 -23.63
CA PRO A 165 -14.94 -3.31 -23.64
C PRO A 165 -16.24 -3.12 -24.44
N THR A 166 -16.61 -4.12 -25.23
CA THR A 166 -17.82 -4.09 -26.07
C THR A 166 -18.85 -5.14 -25.69
N ASN A 167 -18.53 -6.04 -24.78
CA ASN A 167 -19.41 -7.12 -24.31
C ASN A 167 -19.04 -7.49 -22.86
N LEU A 168 -19.91 -8.28 -22.23
CA LEU A 168 -19.77 -8.69 -20.83
C LEU A 168 -18.41 -9.36 -20.53
N LYS A 169 -17.97 -10.27 -21.40
CA LYS A 169 -16.70 -10.98 -21.22
C LYS A 169 -15.50 -10.03 -21.28
N SER A 170 -15.46 -9.12 -22.25
CA SER A 170 -14.37 -8.12 -22.36
C SER A 170 -14.41 -7.12 -21.23
N PHE A 171 -15.60 -6.76 -20.74
CA PHE A 171 -15.76 -5.93 -19.54
C PHE A 171 -15.15 -6.63 -18.30
N CYS A 172 -15.56 -7.87 -18.00
CA CYS A 172 -15.07 -8.60 -16.83
C CYS A 172 -13.53 -8.76 -16.84
N GLY A 173 -12.95 -9.18 -17.97
CA GLY A 173 -11.53 -9.36 -18.12
C GLY A 173 -10.74 -8.04 -18.03
N GLY A 174 -11.23 -7.02 -18.72
CA GLY A 174 -10.63 -5.68 -18.70
C GLY A 174 -10.73 -5.03 -17.32
N PHE A 175 -11.83 -5.23 -16.60
CA PHE A 175 -12.03 -4.75 -15.24
C PHE A 175 -10.99 -5.30 -14.28
N VAL A 176 -10.74 -6.61 -14.29
CA VAL A 176 -9.70 -7.24 -13.44
C VAL A 176 -8.34 -6.61 -13.72
N ASN A 177 -7.98 -6.44 -15.00
CA ASN A 177 -6.71 -5.82 -15.38
C ASN A 177 -6.62 -4.36 -14.91
N MET A 178 -7.70 -3.58 -15.07
CA MET A 178 -7.77 -2.20 -14.61
C MET A 178 -7.56 -2.11 -13.08
N VAL A 179 -8.25 -2.97 -12.32
CA VAL A 179 -8.11 -3.02 -10.86
C VAL A 179 -6.67 -3.35 -10.46
N PHE A 180 -6.02 -4.28 -11.14
CA PHE A 180 -4.61 -4.60 -10.87
C PHE A 180 -3.67 -3.44 -11.17
N ILE A 181 -3.85 -2.75 -12.30
CA ILE A 181 -3.03 -1.59 -12.66
C ILE A 181 -3.19 -0.48 -11.61
N VAL A 182 -4.43 -0.10 -11.29
CA VAL A 182 -4.69 0.98 -10.31
C VAL A 182 -4.21 0.58 -8.92
N SER A 183 -4.49 -0.64 -8.48
CA SER A 183 -4.08 -1.10 -7.15
C SER A 183 -2.56 -1.17 -6.99
N SER A 184 -1.80 -1.34 -8.07
CA SER A 184 -0.33 -1.29 -8.02
C SER A 184 0.22 0.09 -7.67
N MET A 185 -0.59 1.15 -7.86
CA MET A 185 -0.23 2.54 -7.56
C MET A 185 -0.71 3.00 -6.18
N LEU A 186 -1.42 2.15 -5.44
CA LEU A 186 -2.02 2.46 -4.14
C LEU A 186 -1.42 1.59 -3.05
N SER A 187 -1.29 2.14 -1.85
CA SER A 187 -0.84 1.36 -0.68
C SER A 187 -1.95 0.54 -0.05
N GLY A 188 -3.20 0.99 -0.21
CA GLY A 188 -4.38 0.40 0.43
C GLY A 188 -5.43 -0.04 -0.60
N ALA A 189 -6.66 0.44 -0.44
CA ALA A 189 -7.81 -0.01 -1.20
C ALA A 189 -8.02 0.73 -2.53
N CYS A 190 -8.60 0.02 -3.48
CA CYS A 190 -9.15 0.54 -4.72
C CYS A 190 -10.68 0.37 -4.70
N ALA A 191 -11.43 1.46 -4.72
CA ALA A 191 -12.89 1.43 -4.78
C ALA A 191 -13.38 1.72 -6.21
N THR A 192 -14.36 0.96 -6.67
CA THR A 192 -15.03 1.15 -7.96
C THR A 192 -16.53 1.28 -7.74
N PRO A 193 -17.03 2.47 -7.34
CA PRO A 193 -18.42 2.67 -6.98
C PRO A 193 -19.39 2.42 -8.13
N GLU A 194 -18.95 2.57 -9.37
CA GLU A 194 -19.74 2.43 -10.58
C GLU A 194 -19.82 0.98 -11.11
N PHE A 195 -19.08 0.04 -10.49
CA PHE A 195 -18.91 -1.31 -11.02
C PHE A 195 -20.24 -2.02 -11.29
N LEU A 196 -21.14 -2.05 -10.32
CA LEU A 196 -22.43 -2.75 -10.48
C LEU A 196 -23.33 -2.11 -11.55
N MET A 197 -23.25 -0.79 -11.72
CA MET A 197 -23.97 -0.06 -12.75
C MET A 197 -23.50 -0.49 -14.14
N TYR A 198 -22.19 -0.50 -14.39
CA TYR A 198 -21.64 -0.93 -15.67
C TYR A 198 -21.77 -2.43 -15.91
N MET A 199 -21.65 -3.24 -14.86
CA MET A 199 -21.92 -4.69 -14.96
C MET A 199 -23.36 -4.93 -15.45
N ASN A 200 -24.36 -4.25 -14.86
CA ASN A 200 -25.74 -4.31 -15.27
C ASN A 200 -25.93 -3.87 -16.73
N TYR A 201 -25.24 -2.81 -17.15
CA TYR A 201 -25.29 -2.32 -18.55
C TYR A 201 -24.81 -3.39 -19.53
N PHE A 202 -23.65 -4.01 -19.31
CA PHE A 202 -23.12 -5.04 -20.22
C PHE A 202 -23.95 -6.32 -20.21
N ILE A 203 -24.53 -6.70 -19.08
CA ILE A 203 -25.50 -7.82 -19.02
C ILE A 203 -26.73 -7.47 -19.85
N GLY A 204 -27.25 -6.26 -19.71
CA GLY A 204 -28.42 -5.78 -20.47
C GLY A 204 -28.17 -5.71 -21.97
N LEU A 205 -26.99 -5.35 -22.42
CA LEU A 205 -26.61 -5.38 -23.84
C LEU A 205 -26.64 -6.80 -24.41
N GLU A 206 -26.22 -7.79 -23.63
CA GLU A 206 -26.07 -9.17 -24.13
C GLU A 206 -27.35 -9.98 -24.00
N TYR A 207 -28.15 -9.77 -22.93
CA TYR A 207 -29.34 -10.60 -22.62
C TYR A 207 -30.64 -9.81 -22.61
N GLY A 208 -30.63 -8.52 -22.88
CA GLY A 208 -31.77 -7.61 -22.84
C GLY A 208 -31.93 -6.91 -21.49
N GLN A 209 -32.54 -5.71 -21.51
CA GLN A 209 -32.66 -4.86 -20.31
C GLN A 209 -33.47 -5.49 -19.18
N GLU A 210 -34.35 -6.42 -19.50
CA GLU A 210 -35.22 -7.12 -18.52
C GLU A 210 -34.68 -8.52 -18.15
N TYR A 211 -33.39 -8.79 -18.36
CA TYR A 211 -32.80 -10.13 -18.12
C TYR A 211 -33.08 -10.67 -16.72
N TYR A 212 -33.18 -9.82 -15.71
CA TYR A 212 -33.46 -10.18 -14.33
C TYR A 212 -34.84 -10.80 -14.09
N LYS A 213 -35.78 -10.61 -15.04
CA LYS A 213 -37.09 -11.26 -15.01
C LYS A 213 -37.06 -12.73 -15.47
N TYR A 214 -35.99 -13.13 -16.14
CA TYR A 214 -35.84 -14.45 -16.76
C TYR A 214 -34.50 -15.11 -16.40
N PRO A 215 -34.17 -15.24 -15.10
CA PRO A 215 -32.87 -15.74 -14.66
C PRO A 215 -32.58 -17.15 -15.14
N ASP A 216 -33.62 -18.00 -15.23
CA ASP A 216 -33.51 -19.40 -15.62
C ASP A 216 -33.51 -19.62 -17.14
N LYS A 217 -33.59 -18.54 -17.95
CA LYS A 217 -33.52 -18.66 -19.40
C LYS A 217 -32.18 -19.22 -19.84
N ILE A 218 -32.22 -20.36 -20.54
CA ILE A 218 -31.05 -20.98 -21.14
C ILE A 218 -30.62 -20.13 -22.34
N VAL A 219 -29.38 -19.65 -22.32
CA VAL A 219 -28.82 -18.81 -23.37
C VAL A 219 -27.58 -19.43 -24.03
N ASP A 220 -26.96 -20.39 -23.35
CA ASP A 220 -25.86 -21.18 -23.88
C ASP A 220 -26.36 -22.60 -24.16
N LEU A 221 -26.48 -22.94 -25.42
CA LEU A 221 -26.90 -24.25 -25.90
C LEU A 221 -25.76 -25.26 -26.02
N SER A 222 -24.57 -24.92 -25.52
CA SER A 222 -23.46 -25.85 -25.42
C SER A 222 -23.83 -27.06 -24.53
N THR A 223 -22.93 -28.03 -24.44
CA THR A 223 -23.12 -29.25 -23.64
C THR A 223 -23.50 -29.02 -22.18
N LYS A 224 -23.23 -27.80 -21.65
CA LYS A 224 -23.48 -27.42 -20.24
C LYS A 224 -24.82 -26.68 -20.02
N GLN A 225 -25.51 -26.25 -21.06
CA GLN A 225 -26.78 -25.51 -20.98
C GLN A 225 -26.81 -24.50 -19.84
N ARG A 226 -26.17 -23.31 -20.00
CA ARG A 226 -26.11 -22.32 -18.93
C ARG A 226 -27.24 -21.32 -18.99
N THR A 227 -27.84 -21.04 -17.85
CA THR A 227 -28.83 -19.98 -17.67
C THR A 227 -28.19 -18.62 -17.57
N ILE A 228 -28.95 -17.54 -17.73
CA ILE A 228 -28.50 -16.16 -17.52
C ILE A 228 -27.88 -15.98 -16.13
N ASP A 229 -28.60 -16.46 -15.09
CA ASP A 229 -28.13 -16.36 -13.70
C ASP A 229 -26.78 -17.06 -13.50
N LYS A 230 -26.63 -18.27 -14.06
CA LYS A 230 -25.35 -19.01 -13.95
C LYS A 230 -24.22 -18.29 -14.66
N ILE A 231 -24.45 -17.65 -15.79
CA ILE A 231 -23.41 -16.87 -16.50
C ILE A 231 -23.02 -15.65 -15.70
N ILE A 232 -23.98 -14.92 -15.14
CA ILE A 232 -23.72 -13.76 -14.28
C ILE A 232 -22.93 -14.18 -13.05
N THR A 233 -23.34 -15.26 -12.38
CA THR A 233 -22.63 -15.83 -11.23
C THR A 233 -21.19 -16.18 -11.59
N ASP A 234 -20.98 -16.89 -12.70
CA ASP A 234 -19.63 -17.28 -13.17
C ASP A 234 -18.74 -16.04 -13.44
N CYS A 235 -19.32 -14.96 -13.98
CA CYS A 235 -18.59 -13.70 -14.19
C CYS A 235 -18.16 -13.06 -12.86
N PHE A 236 -19.05 -12.99 -11.87
CA PHE A 236 -18.71 -12.47 -10.55
C PHE A 236 -17.68 -13.35 -9.84
N GLU A 237 -17.85 -14.66 -9.85
CA GLU A 237 -16.91 -15.62 -9.29
C GLU A 237 -15.51 -15.44 -9.91
N GLN A 238 -15.42 -15.33 -11.24
CA GLN A 238 -14.16 -15.11 -11.94
C GLN A 238 -13.49 -13.81 -11.52
N ILE A 239 -14.25 -12.71 -11.41
CA ILE A 239 -13.71 -11.42 -10.96
C ILE A 239 -13.21 -11.53 -9.54
N VAL A 240 -14.02 -12.05 -8.60
CA VAL A 240 -13.65 -12.17 -7.19
C VAL A 240 -12.44 -13.06 -7.02
N TYR A 241 -12.42 -14.25 -7.64
CA TYR A 241 -11.28 -15.15 -7.56
C TYR A 241 -9.99 -14.52 -8.12
N SER A 242 -10.10 -13.80 -9.24
CA SER A 242 -8.93 -13.15 -9.84
C SER A 242 -8.38 -12.04 -8.92
N ILE A 243 -9.25 -11.18 -8.38
CA ILE A 243 -8.85 -10.05 -7.53
C ILE A 243 -8.34 -10.53 -6.16
N ASN A 244 -8.91 -11.61 -5.62
CA ASN A 244 -8.52 -12.17 -4.33
C ASN A 244 -7.21 -12.98 -4.38
N GLN A 245 -6.55 -13.08 -5.51
CA GLN A 245 -5.27 -13.75 -5.61
C GLN A 245 -4.13 -12.78 -5.25
N PRO A 246 -3.12 -13.25 -4.49
CA PRO A 246 -1.90 -12.50 -4.30
C PRO A 246 -1.22 -12.21 -5.64
N THR A 247 -0.88 -10.95 -5.90
CA THR A 247 -0.25 -10.55 -7.16
C THR A 247 1.10 -9.89 -6.94
N GLY A 248 2.02 -10.09 -7.90
CA GLY A 248 3.34 -9.46 -7.86
C GLY A 248 3.27 -7.93 -7.89
N ALA A 249 2.26 -7.35 -8.56
CA ALA A 249 2.03 -5.91 -8.58
C ALA A 249 1.73 -5.30 -7.20
N ARG A 250 1.31 -6.13 -6.25
CA ARG A 250 0.99 -5.74 -4.86
C ARG A 250 1.90 -6.43 -3.84
N ASN A 251 3.14 -6.72 -4.18
CA ASN A 251 4.05 -7.47 -3.31
C ASN A 251 3.43 -8.77 -2.77
N PHE A 252 2.70 -9.47 -3.63
CA PHE A 252 1.95 -10.70 -3.31
C PHE A 252 0.89 -10.55 -2.21
N GLN A 253 0.29 -9.36 -2.12
CA GLN A 253 -0.94 -9.13 -1.35
C GLN A 253 -2.15 -9.21 -2.27
N ALA A 254 -3.28 -9.67 -1.75
CA ALA A 254 -4.56 -9.54 -2.44
C ALA A 254 -4.97 -8.06 -2.54
N VAL A 255 -5.73 -7.72 -3.57
CA VAL A 255 -6.23 -6.35 -3.72
C VAL A 255 -7.39 -6.11 -2.75
N PHE A 256 -7.32 -5.02 -1.98
CA PHE A 256 -8.47 -4.48 -1.28
C PHE A 256 -9.41 -3.80 -2.27
N TRP A 257 -10.34 -4.55 -2.80
CA TRP A 257 -11.34 -4.02 -3.70
C TRP A 257 -12.64 -3.71 -2.95
N ASN A 258 -13.15 -2.49 -3.13
CA ASN A 258 -14.43 -2.06 -2.58
C ASN A 258 -15.45 -1.87 -3.69
N VAL A 259 -16.62 -2.47 -3.50
CA VAL A 259 -17.81 -2.30 -4.32
C VAL A 259 -18.87 -1.54 -3.51
N ALA A 260 -19.60 -0.65 -4.16
CA ALA A 260 -20.64 0.13 -3.50
C ALA A 260 -22.04 -0.38 -3.85
N TYR A 261 -22.91 -0.42 -2.84
CA TYR A 261 -24.34 -0.61 -2.96
C TYR A 261 -25.04 0.67 -2.56
N TYR A 262 -26.01 1.07 -3.36
CA TYR A 262 -26.76 2.31 -3.12
C TYR A 262 -28.24 2.00 -2.96
N ASP A 263 -28.89 2.70 -2.05
CA ASP A 263 -30.36 2.78 -2.09
C ASP A 263 -30.81 3.59 -3.31
N LYS A 264 -32.11 3.52 -3.59
CA LYS A 264 -32.69 4.18 -4.77
C LYS A 264 -32.40 5.69 -4.80
N TYR A 265 -32.60 6.37 -3.69
CA TYR A 265 -32.48 7.83 -3.63
C TYR A 265 -31.03 8.30 -3.82
N TYR A 266 -30.11 7.60 -3.16
CA TYR A 266 -28.69 7.87 -3.28
C TYR A 266 -28.17 7.58 -4.69
N PHE A 267 -28.61 6.44 -5.28
CA PHE A 267 -28.28 6.08 -6.64
C PHE A 267 -28.78 7.11 -7.66
N GLU A 268 -30.05 7.51 -7.58
CA GLU A 268 -30.64 8.55 -8.46
C GLU A 268 -29.93 9.90 -8.32
N SER A 269 -29.52 10.26 -7.11
CA SER A 269 -28.76 11.49 -6.87
C SER A 269 -27.39 11.50 -7.52
N LEU A 270 -26.68 10.35 -7.48
CA LEU A 270 -25.33 10.24 -8.05
C LEU A 270 -25.34 10.00 -9.56
N PHE A 271 -26.25 9.16 -10.04
CA PHE A 271 -26.21 8.59 -11.39
C PHE A 271 -27.46 8.89 -12.23
N GLY A 272 -28.44 9.63 -11.72
CA GLY A 272 -29.72 9.90 -12.42
C GLY A 272 -29.56 10.65 -13.75
N ASN A 273 -28.45 11.36 -13.93
CA ASN A 273 -28.09 12.07 -15.17
C ASN A 273 -26.82 11.50 -15.82
N PHE A 274 -26.49 10.25 -15.51
CA PHE A 274 -25.30 9.61 -16.03
C PHE A 274 -25.58 8.97 -17.39
N PHE A 275 -24.65 9.16 -18.32
CA PHE A 275 -24.71 8.57 -19.64
C PHE A 275 -23.65 7.46 -19.77
N PHE A 276 -24.02 6.36 -20.40
CA PHE A 276 -23.07 5.32 -20.79
C PHE A 276 -22.25 5.79 -22.01
N PRO A 277 -21.10 5.14 -22.30
CA PRO A 277 -20.21 5.55 -23.39
C PRO A 277 -20.85 5.59 -24.79
N ASP A 278 -21.94 4.87 -24.96
CA ASP A 278 -22.73 4.84 -26.22
C ASP A 278 -23.88 5.87 -26.25
N GLY A 279 -24.01 6.70 -25.23
CA GLY A 279 -25.07 7.70 -25.08
C GLY A 279 -26.35 7.11 -24.57
#